data_14b43205bd8ebe3bf7d70ebc4f2369bf
#
_entry.id   14b43205bd8ebe3bf7d70ebc4f2369bf
#
_cell.length_a   1.000
_cell.length_b   1.000
_cell.length_c   1.000
_cell.angle_alpha   90.00
_cell.angle_beta   90.00
_cell.angle_gamma   90.00
#
_symmetry.space_group_name_H-M   'P 1'
#
loop_
_entity.id
_entity.type
_entity.pdbx_description
1 polymer ?
#
loop_
_entity_poly.entity_id
_entity_poly.type
_entity_poly.pdbx_seq_one_letter_code
_entity_poly.pdbx_strand_id
1 'polypeptide(L)'
;LFNESLLNGGSTESPYSAEEIAGTRAGLNPYAYPNVNWYDELFKNQAFNQNFNVNIRGGGKRVDYFSSVTVNHETGMIKNRSKDFFSYNNNINVMRYSFQNNINAYLGKDSRLSLRLNVQLRKTKQPNISMNDLFAGAINTSPVEAPVYFPDDGVTTHIKWGVNDRLKPGQQQNPVAQLASGYQDNFRSTVVAAL
;
A
#
# COMPACT_ATOMS: atom_id res chain seq x y z
N LEU A 1 -7.32 3.93 -31.70
CA LEU A 1 -8.03 2.69 -31.27
C LEU A 1 -9.41 3.00 -30.69
N PHE A 2 -9.52 3.84 -29.61
CA PHE A 2 -10.84 4.08 -28.97
C PHE A 2 -11.81 4.83 -29.93
N ASN A 3 -11.38 5.95 -30.55
CA ASN A 3 -12.17 6.65 -31.57
C ASN A 3 -12.54 5.75 -32.74
N GLU A 4 -11.61 4.94 -33.23
CA GLU A 4 -11.84 3.98 -34.32
C GLU A 4 -12.86 2.91 -33.93
N SER A 5 -12.78 2.41 -32.68
CA SER A 5 -13.76 1.44 -32.16
C SER A 5 -15.18 2.02 -32.15
N LEU A 6 -15.33 3.27 -31.73
CA LEU A 6 -16.64 3.95 -31.73
C LEU A 6 -17.16 4.20 -33.13
N LEU A 7 -16.30 4.69 -34.02
CA LEU A 7 -16.66 4.91 -35.43
C LEU A 7 -17.06 3.60 -36.12
N ASN A 8 -16.30 2.53 -35.90
CA ASN A 8 -16.63 1.20 -36.43
C ASN A 8 -17.94 0.63 -35.83
N GLY A 9 -18.29 1.05 -34.61
CA GLY A 9 -19.56 0.75 -33.95
C GLY A 9 -20.74 1.61 -34.41
N GLY A 10 -20.54 2.50 -35.39
CA GLY A 10 -21.58 3.37 -35.94
C GLY A 10 -21.79 4.69 -35.18
N SER A 11 -20.92 5.04 -34.25
CA SER A 11 -20.93 6.35 -33.59
C SER A 11 -20.41 7.42 -34.53
N THR A 12 -21.05 8.57 -34.53
CA THR A 12 -20.56 9.78 -35.24
C THR A 12 -19.68 10.67 -34.34
N GLU A 13 -19.57 10.32 -33.06
CA GLU A 13 -18.81 11.09 -32.08
C GLU A 13 -17.39 10.51 -31.90
N SER A 14 -16.42 11.42 -31.88
CA SER A 14 -15.02 11.11 -31.56
C SER A 14 -14.69 11.82 -30.25
N PRO A 15 -14.64 11.10 -29.11
CA PRO A 15 -14.42 11.71 -27.78
C PRO A 15 -13.06 12.42 -27.68
N TYR A 16 -12.08 12.01 -28.47
CA TYR A 16 -10.77 12.66 -28.53
C TYR A 16 -10.57 13.36 -29.86
N SER A 17 -10.31 14.65 -29.80
CA SER A 17 -10.01 15.45 -31.01
C SER A 17 -8.66 15.06 -31.63
N ALA A 18 -8.48 15.36 -32.89
CA ALA A 18 -7.20 15.16 -33.59
C ALA A 18 -6.06 15.97 -32.91
N GLU A 19 -6.39 17.14 -32.38
CA GLU A 19 -5.45 18.01 -31.67
C GLU A 19 -5.03 17.39 -30.35
N GLU A 20 -5.96 16.88 -29.53
CA GLU A 20 -5.65 16.18 -28.26
C GLU A 20 -4.75 14.98 -28.52
N ILE A 21 -5.05 14.17 -29.54
CA ILE A 21 -4.23 13.01 -29.91
C ILE A 21 -2.82 13.44 -30.34
N ALA A 22 -2.72 14.48 -31.15
CA ALA A 22 -1.42 14.98 -31.63
C ALA A 22 -0.60 15.60 -30.49
N GLY A 23 -1.23 16.41 -29.64
CA GLY A 23 -0.60 17.04 -28.48
C GLY A 23 -0.07 16.02 -27.48
N THR A 24 -0.87 15.01 -27.16
CA THR A 24 -0.46 13.91 -26.25
C THR A 24 0.70 13.09 -26.85
N ARG A 25 0.66 12.76 -28.16
CA ARG A 25 1.75 12.06 -28.84
C ARG A 25 3.04 12.87 -28.90
N ALA A 26 2.93 14.16 -29.08
CA ALA A 26 4.09 15.07 -29.12
C ALA A 26 4.67 15.36 -27.70
N GLY A 27 4.01 14.92 -26.63
CA GLY A 27 4.42 15.20 -25.27
C GLY A 27 4.40 16.70 -24.94
N LEU A 28 3.40 17.43 -25.45
CA LEU A 28 3.22 18.85 -25.17
C LEU A 28 2.87 19.05 -23.69
N ASN A 29 2.41 20.26 -23.33
CA ASN A 29 2.08 20.61 -21.95
C ASN A 29 1.25 19.49 -21.27
N PRO A 30 1.79 18.79 -20.22
CA PRO A 30 1.14 17.63 -19.59
C PRO A 30 -0.15 17.98 -18.84
N TYR A 31 -0.41 19.25 -18.60
CA TYR A 31 -1.66 19.70 -17.98
C TYR A 31 -2.79 19.89 -19.01
N ALA A 32 -2.44 20.19 -20.25
CA ALA A 32 -3.39 20.29 -21.36
C ALA A 32 -3.53 18.97 -22.13
N TYR A 33 -2.44 18.22 -22.26
CA TYR A 33 -2.35 16.96 -22.99
C TYR A 33 -1.77 15.86 -22.08
N PRO A 34 -2.50 15.42 -21.06
CA PRO A 34 -2.00 14.45 -20.11
C PRO A 34 -1.70 13.10 -20.76
N ASN A 35 -0.72 12.39 -20.20
CA ASN A 35 -0.39 11.01 -20.53
C ASN A 35 0.15 10.34 -19.27
N VAL A 36 -0.75 10.05 -18.35
CA VAL A 36 -0.40 9.56 -17.01
C VAL A 36 -0.33 8.05 -17.00
N ASN A 37 0.80 7.50 -16.61
CA ASN A 37 0.89 6.10 -16.24
C ASN A 37 0.49 5.93 -14.76
N TRP A 38 -0.80 5.69 -14.52
CA TRP A 38 -1.35 5.56 -13.17
C TRP A 38 -0.68 4.45 -12.36
N TYR A 39 -0.24 3.38 -13.01
CA TYR A 39 0.49 2.31 -12.33
C TYR A 39 1.83 2.81 -11.79
N ASP A 40 2.61 3.51 -12.61
CA ASP A 40 3.89 4.08 -12.20
C ASP A 40 3.71 5.20 -11.16
N GLU A 41 2.58 5.92 -11.17
CA GLU A 41 2.28 6.92 -10.14
C GLU A 41 2.01 6.30 -8.77
N LEU A 42 1.44 5.11 -8.72
CA LEU A 42 0.96 4.47 -7.49
C LEU A 42 1.93 3.45 -6.92
N PHE A 43 2.66 2.72 -7.77
CA PHE A 43 3.43 1.55 -7.35
C PHE A 43 4.93 1.72 -7.54
N LYS A 44 5.68 1.09 -6.65
CA LYS A 44 7.13 0.94 -6.74
C LYS A 44 7.47 -0.35 -7.45
N ASN A 45 8.65 -0.40 -8.03
CA ASN A 45 9.18 -1.62 -8.65
C ASN A 45 9.77 -2.61 -7.63
N GLN A 46 9.98 -2.17 -6.37
CA GLN A 46 10.64 -2.97 -5.35
C GLN A 46 10.00 -2.73 -3.97
N ALA A 47 9.93 -3.81 -3.19
CA ALA A 47 9.62 -3.80 -1.76
C ALA A 47 10.71 -4.54 -1.00
N PHE A 48 10.95 -4.14 0.24
CA PHE A 48 11.96 -4.74 1.10
C PHE A 48 11.30 -5.49 2.25
N ASN A 49 11.70 -6.74 2.44
CA ASN A 49 11.32 -7.55 3.57
C ASN A 49 12.57 -7.94 4.32
N GLN A 50 12.59 -7.70 5.62
CA GLN A 50 13.68 -8.03 6.50
C GLN A 50 13.18 -8.98 7.58
N ASN A 51 13.92 -10.05 7.80
CA ASN A 51 13.64 -11.03 8.84
C ASN A 51 14.90 -11.21 9.68
N PHE A 52 14.75 -10.99 10.97
CA PHE A 52 15.78 -11.23 11.96
C PHE A 52 15.27 -12.25 12.96
N ASN A 53 16.02 -13.33 13.18
CA ASN A 53 15.69 -14.36 14.16
C ASN A 53 16.90 -14.74 14.98
N VAL A 54 16.72 -14.75 16.30
CA VAL A 54 17.70 -15.30 17.24
C VAL A 54 17.00 -16.32 18.12
N ASN A 55 17.63 -17.46 18.28
CA ASN A 55 17.15 -18.48 19.19
C ASN A 55 18.28 -19.02 20.06
N ILE A 56 17.92 -19.39 21.26
CA ILE A 56 18.79 -19.97 22.28
C ILE A 56 18.11 -21.21 22.81
N ARG A 57 18.85 -22.29 22.90
CA ARG A 57 18.40 -23.53 23.53
C ARG A 57 19.48 -24.07 24.42
N GLY A 58 19.06 -24.63 25.52
CA GLY A 58 19.97 -25.28 26.43
C GLY A 58 19.23 -26.21 27.40
N GLY A 59 19.97 -26.95 28.16
CA GLY A 59 19.36 -27.80 29.13
C GLY A 59 20.36 -28.69 29.86
N GLY A 60 19.85 -29.34 30.88
CA GLY A 60 20.59 -30.29 31.74
C GLY A 60 19.65 -31.34 32.28
N LYS A 61 20.08 -32.06 33.31
CA LYS A 61 19.32 -33.18 33.90
C LYS A 61 17.95 -32.76 34.49
N ARG A 62 17.77 -31.51 34.85
CA ARG A 62 16.57 -31.04 35.57
C ARG A 62 15.78 -29.96 34.81
N VAL A 63 16.38 -29.30 33.87
CA VAL A 63 15.73 -28.19 33.13
C VAL A 63 16.20 -28.20 31.67
N ASP A 64 15.30 -28.06 30.74
CA ASP A 64 15.59 -27.66 29.37
C ASP A 64 14.80 -26.43 28.99
N TYR A 65 15.35 -25.64 28.11
CA TYR A 65 14.70 -24.41 27.65
C TYR A 65 14.99 -24.12 26.18
N PHE A 66 14.04 -23.46 25.56
CA PHE A 66 14.14 -22.86 24.23
C PHE A 66 13.54 -21.46 24.28
N SER A 67 14.28 -20.47 23.80
CA SER A 67 13.82 -19.12 23.64
C SER A 67 14.13 -18.63 22.22
N SER A 68 13.17 -17.97 21.60
CA SER A 68 13.33 -17.40 20.26
C SER A 68 12.74 -16.01 20.21
N VAL A 69 13.45 -15.08 19.55
CA VAL A 69 12.97 -13.75 19.22
C VAL A 69 13.04 -13.61 17.71
N THR A 70 11.93 -13.20 17.10
CA THR A 70 11.84 -12.92 15.67
C THR A 70 11.33 -11.52 15.46
N VAL A 71 11.97 -10.77 14.55
CA VAL A 71 11.53 -9.45 14.10
C VAL A 71 11.39 -9.50 12.59
N ASN A 72 10.18 -9.23 12.10
CA ASN A 72 9.89 -9.10 10.68
C ASN A 72 9.49 -7.67 10.37
N HIS A 73 10.12 -7.09 9.37
CA HIS A 73 9.76 -5.81 8.81
C HIS A 73 9.42 -5.99 7.33
N GLU A 74 8.20 -5.65 6.95
CA GLU A 74 7.70 -5.74 5.58
C GLU A 74 7.27 -4.36 5.10
N THR A 75 7.72 -3.97 3.91
CA THR A 75 7.27 -2.74 3.25
C THR A 75 6.45 -3.08 2.02
N GLY A 76 5.40 -2.30 1.76
CA GLY A 76 4.57 -2.48 0.58
C GLY A 76 5.17 -1.86 -0.68
N MET A 77 4.59 -2.22 -1.82
CA MET A 77 4.98 -1.70 -3.14
C MET A 77 4.32 -0.36 -3.48
N ILE A 78 3.53 0.21 -2.61
CA ILE A 78 2.87 1.51 -2.85
C ILE A 78 3.87 2.64 -2.71
N LYS A 79 3.81 3.62 -3.61
CA LYS A 79 4.55 4.89 -3.48
C LYS A 79 3.96 5.72 -2.35
N ASN A 80 4.82 6.42 -1.62
CA ASN A 80 4.40 7.28 -0.52
C ASN A 80 4.00 8.67 -1.02
N ARG A 81 2.94 8.73 -1.81
CA ARG A 81 2.45 9.97 -2.43
C ARG A 81 1.87 10.96 -1.43
N SER A 82 1.44 10.49 -0.26
CA SER A 82 0.92 11.38 0.78
C SER A 82 1.95 12.38 1.28
N LYS A 83 3.24 12.02 1.31
CA LYS A 83 4.31 12.94 1.73
C LYS A 83 4.54 14.11 0.79
N ASP A 84 4.12 14.00 -0.45
CA ASP A 84 4.24 15.10 -1.43
C ASP A 84 3.27 16.25 -1.07
N PHE A 85 2.22 15.96 -0.30
CA PHE A 85 1.13 16.88 0.00
C PHE A 85 0.84 17.03 1.49
N PHE A 86 1.16 16.04 2.32
CA PHE A 86 0.78 15.96 3.73
C PHE A 86 1.94 15.52 4.62
N SER A 87 1.83 15.77 5.91
CA SER A 87 2.85 15.42 6.91
C SER A 87 2.90 13.93 7.27
N TYR A 88 1.93 13.12 6.84
CA TYR A 88 1.86 11.70 7.17
C TYR A 88 2.38 10.79 6.06
N ASN A 89 2.71 9.57 6.45
CA ASN A 89 3.14 8.49 5.56
C ASN A 89 2.07 7.42 5.49
N ASN A 90 1.50 7.19 4.30
CA ASN A 90 0.47 6.19 4.06
C ASN A 90 1.00 4.89 3.42
N ASN A 91 2.32 4.73 3.28
CA ASN A 91 2.88 3.50 2.73
C ASN A 91 2.58 2.29 3.63
N ILE A 92 2.46 1.11 3.02
CA ILE A 92 2.35 -0.13 3.78
C ILE A 92 3.65 -0.38 4.54
N ASN A 93 3.52 -0.54 5.84
CA ASN A 93 4.62 -0.88 6.73
C ASN A 93 4.09 -1.84 7.81
N VAL A 94 4.63 -3.04 7.84
CA VAL A 94 4.23 -4.07 8.81
C VAL A 94 5.45 -4.46 9.64
N MET A 95 5.36 -4.24 10.95
CA MET A 95 6.33 -4.72 11.94
C MET A 95 5.70 -5.83 12.75
N ARG A 96 6.36 -6.98 12.78
CA ARG A 96 5.97 -8.12 13.63
C ARG A 96 7.12 -8.48 14.56
N TYR A 97 6.81 -8.58 15.84
CA TYR A 97 7.70 -9.07 16.86
C TYR A 97 7.10 -10.35 17.42
N SER A 98 7.87 -11.43 17.42
CA SER A 98 7.46 -12.69 18.03
C SER A 98 8.49 -13.10 19.07
N PHE A 99 8.00 -13.42 20.25
CA PHE A 99 8.77 -14.01 21.32
C PHE A 99 8.18 -15.35 21.69
N GLN A 100 8.99 -16.38 21.68
CA GLN A 100 8.62 -17.71 22.11
C GLN A 100 9.57 -18.17 23.22
N ASN A 101 9.01 -18.69 24.28
CA ASN A 101 9.76 -19.30 25.38
C ASN A 101 9.10 -20.61 25.80
N ASN A 102 9.89 -21.68 25.85
CA ASN A 102 9.47 -22.98 26.33
C ASN A 102 10.49 -23.42 27.40
N ILE A 103 10.00 -23.73 28.56
CA ILE A 103 10.81 -24.22 29.68
C ILE A 103 10.17 -25.51 30.18
N ASN A 104 10.97 -26.57 30.32
CA ASN A 104 10.56 -27.78 30.98
C ASN A 104 11.43 -28.00 32.24
N ALA A 105 10.81 -28.19 33.37
CA ALA A 105 11.47 -28.54 34.63
C ALA A 105 11.07 -29.96 35.04
N TYR A 106 12.06 -30.78 35.28
CA TYR A 106 11.90 -32.19 35.71
C TYR A 106 12.00 -32.29 37.23
N LEU A 107 10.84 -32.51 37.85
CA LEU A 107 10.68 -32.55 39.31
C LEU A 107 10.72 -33.99 39.82
N GLY A 108 11.86 -34.65 39.66
CA GLY A 108 12.01 -36.06 40.02
C GLY A 108 11.95 -36.98 38.82
N LYS A 109 11.57 -38.25 39.03
CA LYS A 109 11.56 -39.27 37.95
C LYS A 109 10.28 -39.24 37.11
N ASP A 110 9.16 -38.84 37.72
CA ASP A 110 7.82 -39.01 37.15
C ASP A 110 7.04 -37.72 36.95
N SER A 111 7.62 -36.56 37.30
CA SER A 111 6.93 -35.28 37.25
C SER A 111 7.69 -34.26 36.39
N ARG A 112 6.99 -33.62 35.48
CA ARG A 112 7.49 -32.55 34.61
C ARG A 112 6.53 -31.35 34.65
N LEU A 113 7.11 -30.17 34.87
CA LEU A 113 6.43 -28.90 34.75
C LEU A 113 6.86 -28.26 33.42
N SER A 114 5.92 -27.87 32.59
CA SER A 114 6.20 -27.24 31.28
C SER A 114 5.57 -25.88 31.20
N LEU A 115 6.35 -24.82 31.05
CA LEU A 115 5.89 -23.46 30.79
C LEU A 115 6.10 -23.15 29.31
N ARG A 116 5.06 -22.71 28.66
CA ARG A 116 5.09 -22.24 27.24
C ARG A 116 4.53 -20.85 27.19
N LEU A 117 5.30 -19.92 26.63
CA LEU A 117 4.90 -18.53 26.41
C LEU A 117 5.15 -18.16 24.96
N ASN A 118 4.11 -17.66 24.30
CA ASN A 118 4.20 -17.11 22.96
C ASN A 118 3.59 -15.70 22.97
N VAL A 119 4.37 -14.72 22.56
CA VAL A 119 3.95 -13.32 22.46
C VAL A 119 4.15 -12.87 21.02
N GLN A 120 3.10 -12.33 20.41
CA GLN A 120 3.16 -11.74 19.09
C GLN A 120 2.61 -10.31 19.12
N LEU A 121 3.44 -9.37 18.66
CA LEU A 121 3.06 -7.98 18.49
C LEU A 121 3.11 -7.65 17.01
N ARG A 122 2.05 -7.07 16.48
CA ARG A 122 1.98 -6.65 15.09
C ARG A 122 1.52 -5.20 15.02
N LYS A 123 2.34 -4.36 14.39
CA LYS A 123 1.98 -3.01 14.01
C LYS A 123 1.85 -2.95 12.50
N THR A 124 0.70 -2.50 12.00
CA THR A 124 0.43 -2.38 10.57
C THR A 124 0.02 -0.96 10.25
N LYS A 125 0.77 -0.30 9.38
CA LYS A 125 0.43 0.97 8.77
C LYS A 125 0.10 0.73 7.30
N GLN A 126 -0.99 1.30 6.81
CA GLN A 126 -1.44 1.13 5.42
C GLN A 126 -2.31 2.30 4.98
N PRO A 127 -2.50 2.52 3.66
CA PRO A 127 -3.44 3.51 3.16
C PRO A 127 -4.87 3.23 3.64
N ASN A 128 -5.70 4.26 3.63
CA ASN A 128 -7.13 4.13 3.94
C ASN A 128 -7.98 3.63 2.74
N ILE A 129 -7.35 3.23 1.66
CA ILE A 129 -7.98 2.62 0.49
C ILE A 129 -7.62 1.14 0.43
N SER A 130 -8.55 0.30 -0.04
CA SER A 130 -8.25 -1.11 -0.27
C SER A 130 -7.29 -1.28 -1.47
N MET A 131 -6.49 -2.35 -1.46
CA MET A 131 -5.59 -2.64 -2.57
C MET A 131 -6.35 -2.94 -3.87
N ASN A 132 -7.49 -3.62 -3.77
CA ASN A 132 -8.32 -3.91 -4.93
C ASN A 132 -8.85 -2.63 -5.58
N ASP A 133 -9.33 -1.67 -4.79
CA ASP A 133 -9.82 -0.39 -5.29
C ASP A 133 -8.69 0.44 -5.90
N LEU A 134 -7.50 0.39 -5.29
CA LEU A 134 -6.32 1.09 -5.83
C LEU A 134 -5.88 0.50 -7.18
N PHE A 135 -5.85 -0.83 -7.32
CA PHE A 135 -5.57 -1.50 -8.58
C PHE A 135 -6.65 -1.23 -9.63
N ALA A 136 -7.91 -1.30 -9.24
CA ALA A 136 -9.03 -0.97 -10.12
C ALA A 136 -8.94 0.48 -10.60
N GLY A 137 -8.59 1.42 -9.70
CA GLY A 137 -8.34 2.81 -10.05
C GLY A 137 -7.21 2.97 -11.06
N ALA A 138 -6.08 2.26 -10.85
CA ALA A 138 -4.93 2.32 -11.74
C ALA A 138 -5.24 1.82 -13.17
N ILE A 139 -6.12 0.81 -13.29
CA ILE A 139 -6.45 0.17 -14.57
C ILE A 139 -7.59 0.93 -15.29
N ASN A 140 -8.59 1.38 -14.53
CA ASN A 140 -9.80 1.94 -15.11
C ASN A 140 -9.74 3.45 -15.34
N THR A 141 -8.77 4.15 -14.73
CA THR A 141 -8.61 5.59 -14.96
C THR A 141 -7.89 5.83 -16.30
N SER A 142 -8.51 6.61 -17.17
CA SER A 142 -7.91 6.96 -18.48
C SER A 142 -6.60 7.72 -18.28
N PRO A 143 -5.54 7.37 -19.01
CA PRO A 143 -4.25 8.06 -18.92
C PRO A 143 -4.26 9.46 -19.55
N VAL A 144 -5.22 9.77 -20.42
CA VAL A 144 -5.24 10.97 -21.25
C VAL A 144 -6.34 11.98 -20.88
N GLU A 145 -7.12 11.69 -19.83
CA GLU A 145 -8.26 12.53 -19.46
C GLU A 145 -7.89 13.64 -18.46
N ALA A 146 -6.93 13.39 -17.58
CA ALA A 146 -6.55 14.36 -16.57
C ALA A 146 -5.10 14.14 -16.09
N PRO A 147 -4.39 15.21 -15.70
CA PRO A 147 -3.11 15.09 -15.01
C PRO A 147 -3.32 14.53 -13.59
N VAL A 148 -2.26 14.13 -12.92
CA VAL A 148 -2.34 13.67 -11.53
C VAL A 148 -2.86 14.79 -10.63
N TYR A 149 -2.29 15.98 -10.76
CA TYR A 149 -2.71 17.20 -10.07
C TYR A 149 -2.26 18.42 -10.89
N PHE A 150 -2.88 19.56 -10.65
CA PHE A 150 -2.45 20.83 -11.21
C PHE A 150 -1.49 21.55 -10.27
N PRO A 151 -0.55 22.36 -10.80
CA PRO A 151 0.34 23.15 -9.96
C PRO A 151 -0.42 24.12 -9.07
N ASP A 152 0.22 24.50 -7.96
CA ASP A 152 -0.30 25.52 -7.06
C ASP A 152 -0.38 26.86 -7.82
N ASP A 153 -1.54 27.51 -7.73
CA ASP A 153 -1.79 28.82 -8.33
C ASP A 153 -1.59 29.99 -7.35
N GLY A 154 -1.16 29.69 -6.12
CA GLY A 154 -0.97 30.67 -5.05
C GLY A 154 -2.27 31.29 -4.50
N VAL A 155 -3.43 30.85 -5.00
CA VAL A 155 -4.77 31.38 -4.63
C VAL A 155 -5.56 30.35 -3.84
N THR A 156 -5.57 29.11 -4.32
CA THR A 156 -6.32 28.02 -3.70
C THR A 156 -5.50 27.32 -2.61
N THR A 157 -6.12 27.13 -1.44
CA THR A 157 -5.52 26.40 -0.31
C THR A 157 -5.63 24.88 -0.43
N HIS A 158 -6.22 24.37 -1.51
CA HIS A 158 -6.49 22.96 -1.74
C HIS A 158 -5.67 22.41 -2.90
N ILE A 159 -5.28 21.14 -2.78
CA ILE A 159 -4.65 20.43 -3.89
C ILE A 159 -5.67 20.27 -5.02
N LYS A 160 -5.32 20.76 -6.19
CA LYS A 160 -6.15 20.63 -7.41
C LYS A 160 -5.88 19.28 -8.05
N TRP A 161 -6.58 18.25 -7.61
CA TRP A 161 -6.50 16.94 -8.25
C TRP A 161 -7.04 16.98 -9.66
N GLY A 162 -6.34 16.34 -10.59
CA GLY A 162 -6.87 16.13 -11.93
C GLY A 162 -8.03 15.14 -11.87
N VAL A 163 -9.13 15.49 -12.52
CA VAL A 163 -10.33 14.65 -12.64
C VAL A 163 -10.83 14.65 -14.08
N ASN A 164 -11.47 13.57 -14.48
CA ASN A 164 -12.08 13.49 -15.80
C ASN A 164 -13.43 14.23 -15.80
N ASP A 165 -13.45 15.43 -16.38
CA ASP A 165 -14.64 16.29 -16.45
C ASP A 165 -15.76 15.73 -17.35
N ARG A 166 -15.47 14.71 -18.17
CA ARG A 166 -16.47 14.00 -18.97
C ARG A 166 -17.32 13.04 -18.15
N LEU A 167 -16.87 12.67 -16.95
CA LEU A 167 -17.62 11.84 -16.03
C LEU A 167 -18.55 12.67 -15.14
N LYS A 168 -19.68 12.08 -14.76
CA LYS A 168 -20.59 12.73 -13.80
C LYS A 168 -19.91 12.97 -12.45
N PRO A 169 -20.27 14.03 -11.73
CA PRO A 169 -19.85 14.21 -10.35
C PRO A 169 -20.10 12.95 -9.52
N GLY A 170 -19.10 12.51 -8.76
CA GLY A 170 -19.12 11.25 -7.99
C GLY A 170 -18.56 10.03 -8.74
N GLN A 171 -18.45 10.07 -10.06
CA GLN A 171 -17.74 9.08 -10.86
C GLN A 171 -16.30 9.52 -11.18
N GLN A 172 -16.00 10.77 -10.96
CA GLN A 172 -14.67 11.34 -11.13
C GLN A 172 -13.73 10.77 -10.05
N GLN A 173 -12.73 10.03 -10.50
CA GLN A 173 -11.78 9.38 -9.60
C GLN A 173 -10.37 9.78 -9.98
N ASN A 174 -9.56 10.03 -8.96
CA ASN A 174 -8.12 10.18 -9.08
C ASN A 174 -7.45 9.18 -8.13
N PRO A 175 -6.81 8.13 -8.63
CA PRO A 175 -6.26 7.09 -7.78
C PRO A 175 -5.18 7.59 -6.81
N VAL A 176 -4.42 8.63 -7.21
CA VAL A 176 -3.40 9.25 -6.33
C VAL A 176 -4.06 10.06 -5.22
N ALA A 177 -5.15 10.78 -5.51
CA ALA A 177 -5.93 11.48 -4.49
C ALA A 177 -6.53 10.50 -3.47
N GLN A 178 -7.08 9.39 -3.96
CA GLN A 178 -7.60 8.33 -3.09
C GLN A 178 -6.51 7.70 -2.23
N LEU A 179 -5.34 7.41 -2.80
CA LEU A 179 -4.19 6.90 -2.07
C LEU A 179 -3.73 7.90 -1.00
N ALA A 180 -3.71 9.20 -1.32
CA ALA A 180 -3.27 10.26 -0.43
C ALA A 180 -4.31 10.64 0.63
N SER A 181 -5.55 10.14 0.57
CA SER A 181 -6.67 10.57 1.42
C SER A 181 -6.54 10.22 2.91
N GLY A 182 -5.61 9.35 3.29
CA GLY A 182 -5.41 8.99 4.68
C GLY A 182 -4.65 7.68 4.88
N TYR A 183 -4.56 7.27 6.14
CA TYR A 183 -3.92 6.02 6.51
C TYR A 183 -4.62 5.35 7.70
N GLN A 184 -4.37 4.08 7.85
CA GLN A 184 -4.77 3.28 9.01
C GLN A 184 -3.50 2.85 9.76
N ASP A 185 -3.50 2.97 11.09
CA ASP A 185 -2.46 2.48 11.98
C ASP A 185 -3.09 1.51 12.97
N ASN A 186 -2.80 0.23 12.81
CA ASN A 186 -3.37 -0.85 13.59
C ASN A 186 -2.29 -1.54 14.42
N PHE A 187 -2.57 -1.74 15.70
CA PHE A 187 -1.74 -2.52 16.60
C PHE A 187 -2.51 -3.73 17.12
N ARG A 188 -1.89 -4.90 17.03
CA ARG A 188 -2.43 -6.15 17.58
C ARG A 188 -1.38 -6.81 18.47
N SER A 189 -1.80 -7.21 19.65
CA SER A 189 -1.01 -8.06 20.55
C SER A 189 -1.73 -9.38 20.80
N THR A 190 -0.99 -10.47 20.78
CA THR A 190 -1.48 -11.81 21.12
C THR A 190 -0.52 -12.43 22.10
N VAL A 191 -1.02 -12.87 23.23
CA VAL A 191 -0.25 -13.58 24.26
C VAL A 191 -0.92 -14.91 24.50
N VAL A 192 -0.16 -15.99 24.39
CA VAL A 192 -0.58 -17.34 24.71
C VAL A 192 0.38 -17.91 25.74
N ALA A 193 -0.14 -18.29 26.89
CA ALA A 193 0.59 -18.94 27.96
C ALA A 193 -0.07 -20.27 28.31
N ALA A 194 0.73 -21.29 28.54
CA ALA A 194 0.30 -22.61 28.99
C ALA A 194 1.29 -23.12 30.05
N LEU A 195 0.75 -23.81 31.07
CA LEU A 195 1.46 -24.45 32.15
C LEU A 195 1.18 -25.93 32.12
#